data_8198728d48ce4496a70a0724e025a35d
#
_entry.id   8198728d48ce4496a70a0724e025a35d
#
_cell.length_a   1.000
_cell.length_b   1.000
_cell.length_c   1.000
_cell.angle_alpha   90.00
_cell.angle_beta   90.00
_cell.angle_gamma   90.00
#
_symmetry.space_group_name_H-M   'P 1'
#
loop_
_entity.id
_entity.type
_entity.pdbx_description
1 polymer ?
#
loop_
_entity_poly.entity_id
_entity_poly.type
_entity_poly.pdbx_seq_one_letter_code
_entity_poly.pdbx_strand_id
1 'polypeptide(L)'
;MSKRIPLLMAIAVAGFAGFLAGQVTTEKKAEIVKYPLPGSEDTVGEVETKEARKVLDDFYQSKVLQMSADASPINDVAARGRLMAGHFIQISERFGIGERLTKAQVLADTKSGQMHMDHLKHDHIRLLAFGDNVVVVTGHSSSALHYNGKVDTADRVFGDTWVKLNGRWQQVIHGVASAPNGVTRGFE
;
A
#
# COMPACT_ATOMS: atom_id res chain seq x y z
N MET A 1 -33.14 45.20 27.04
CA MET A 1 -32.13 44.65 27.98
C MET A 1 -32.38 43.16 28.16
N SER A 2 -31.63 42.32 27.44
CA SER A 2 -31.79 40.87 27.45
C SER A 2 -30.69 40.24 28.32
N LYS A 3 -31.09 39.58 29.41
CA LYS A 3 -30.20 38.88 30.34
C LYS A 3 -29.81 37.53 29.74
N ARG A 4 -28.54 37.35 29.43
CA ARG A 4 -27.95 36.05 29.06
C ARG A 4 -27.69 35.24 30.33
N ILE A 5 -28.28 34.05 30.41
CA ILE A 5 -28.02 33.05 31.45
C ILE A 5 -26.83 32.18 30.94
N PRO A 6 -25.73 32.02 31.69
CA PRO A 6 -24.69 31.08 31.33
C PRO A 6 -25.11 29.68 31.74
N LEU A 7 -25.12 28.76 30.75
CA LEU A 7 -25.31 27.33 30.96
C LEU A 7 -23.99 26.73 31.49
N LEU A 8 -23.96 26.46 32.79
CA LEU A 8 -22.87 25.69 33.43
C LEU A 8 -23.05 24.21 33.09
N MET A 9 -22.19 23.68 32.23
CA MET A 9 -22.10 22.25 31.99
C MET A 9 -21.22 21.62 33.07
N ALA A 10 -21.87 20.97 34.07
CA ALA A 10 -21.19 20.17 35.05
C ALA A 10 -20.80 18.82 34.40
N ILE A 11 -19.51 18.63 34.14
CA ILE A 11 -18.96 17.32 33.74
C ILE A 11 -18.80 16.49 35.00
N ALA A 12 -19.70 15.52 35.20
CA ALA A 12 -19.53 14.51 36.22
C ALA A 12 -18.47 13.50 35.77
N VAL A 13 -17.28 13.60 36.35
CA VAL A 13 -16.24 12.58 36.24
C VAL A 13 -16.63 11.45 37.19
N ALA A 14 -17.37 10.46 36.69
CA ALA A 14 -17.58 9.21 37.39
C ALA A 14 -16.27 8.41 37.33
N GLY A 15 -15.59 8.31 38.48
CA GLY A 15 -14.42 7.47 38.64
C GLY A 15 -14.77 5.99 38.45
N PHE A 16 -14.36 5.44 37.31
CA PHE A 16 -14.37 4.00 37.06
C PHE A 16 -13.08 3.41 37.61
N ALA A 17 -13.04 3.12 38.91
CA ALA A 17 -12.07 2.20 39.48
C ALA A 17 -12.50 0.78 39.15
N GLY A 18 -12.39 0.40 37.89
CA GLY A 18 -12.62 -0.95 37.38
C GLY A 18 -11.30 -1.71 37.39
N PHE A 19 -11.26 -2.70 38.19
CA PHE A 19 -10.34 -3.82 38.32
C PHE A 19 -9.71 -4.18 36.95
N LEU A 20 -8.50 -3.67 36.69
CA LEU A 20 -7.62 -4.20 35.65
C LEU A 20 -6.99 -5.47 36.19
N ALA A 21 -7.75 -6.58 36.21
CA ALA A 21 -7.16 -7.90 36.15
C ALA A 21 -6.41 -7.94 34.83
N GLY A 22 -5.08 -7.82 34.90
CA GLY A 22 -4.21 -7.85 33.73
C GLY A 22 -4.41 -9.18 33.00
N GLN A 23 -5.22 -9.16 31.96
CA GLN A 23 -5.05 -10.11 30.89
C GLN A 23 -3.71 -9.74 30.24
N VAL A 24 -2.67 -10.43 30.63
CA VAL A 24 -1.46 -10.58 29.81
C VAL A 24 -1.95 -11.30 28.56
N THR A 25 -2.43 -10.52 27.59
CA THR A 25 -2.57 -11.02 26.23
C THR A 25 -1.15 -11.29 25.78
N THR A 26 -0.75 -12.54 25.83
CA THR A 26 0.43 -13.01 25.10
C THR A 26 0.20 -12.57 23.67
N GLU A 27 0.88 -11.53 23.22
CA GLU A 27 0.90 -11.15 21.83
C GLU A 27 1.27 -12.40 21.04
N LYS A 28 0.32 -12.91 20.27
CA LYS A 28 0.54 -14.09 19.46
C LYS A 28 1.51 -13.63 18.35
N LYS A 29 2.74 -14.09 18.45
CA LYS A 29 3.77 -13.74 17.46
C LYS A 29 3.26 -14.11 16.07
N ALA A 30 3.25 -13.14 15.15
CA ALA A 30 2.83 -13.38 13.77
C ALA A 30 3.73 -14.44 13.13
N GLU A 31 3.13 -15.35 12.37
CA GLU A 31 3.84 -16.31 11.54
C GLU A 31 4.34 -15.59 10.27
N ILE A 32 5.60 -15.80 9.94
CA ILE A 32 6.16 -15.28 8.69
C ILE A 32 6.07 -16.35 7.61
N VAL A 33 5.39 -16.01 6.53
CA VAL A 33 5.18 -16.88 5.37
C VAL A 33 5.88 -16.31 4.15
N LYS A 34 6.59 -17.15 3.41
CA LYS A 34 7.27 -16.73 2.18
C LYS A 34 6.29 -16.74 0.98
N TYR A 35 6.31 -15.66 0.21
CA TYR A 35 5.55 -15.48 -1.03
C TYR A 35 6.50 -15.06 -2.15
N PRO A 36 7.36 -15.96 -2.67
CA PRO A 36 8.42 -15.59 -3.59
C PRO A 36 7.89 -14.88 -4.82
N LEU A 37 8.49 -13.73 -5.14
CA LEU A 37 8.22 -12.97 -6.34
C LEU A 37 9.44 -13.09 -7.26
N PRO A 38 9.28 -13.29 -8.58
CA PRO A 38 10.40 -13.30 -9.49
C PRO A 38 11.29 -12.07 -9.30
N GLY A 39 12.57 -12.28 -8.98
CA GLY A 39 13.53 -11.21 -8.69
C GLY A 39 13.49 -10.64 -7.26
N SER A 40 12.62 -11.16 -6.38
CA SER A 40 12.57 -10.78 -4.96
C SER A 40 12.27 -12.02 -4.11
N GLU A 41 13.33 -12.66 -3.61
CA GLU A 41 13.22 -13.88 -2.78
C GLU A 41 12.79 -13.58 -1.33
N ASP A 42 12.85 -12.32 -0.93
CA ASP A 42 12.55 -11.81 0.41
C ASP A 42 11.11 -11.33 0.60
N THR A 43 10.21 -11.69 -0.33
CA THR A 43 8.78 -11.39 -0.19
C THR A 43 8.15 -12.27 0.89
N VAL A 44 7.61 -11.64 1.92
CA VAL A 44 7.01 -12.33 3.06
C VAL A 44 5.64 -11.76 3.41
N GLY A 45 4.77 -12.60 3.98
CA GLY A 45 3.51 -12.20 4.60
C GLY A 45 3.55 -12.41 6.10
N GLU A 46 3.02 -11.46 6.86
CA GLU A 46 2.82 -11.58 8.29
C GLU A 46 1.41 -12.12 8.55
N VAL A 47 1.32 -13.25 9.24
CA VAL A 47 0.08 -14.00 9.43
C VAL A 47 -0.20 -14.19 10.92
N GLU A 48 -1.21 -13.50 11.42
CA GLU A 48 -1.65 -13.62 12.82
C GLU A 48 -2.76 -14.66 12.98
N THR A 49 -3.56 -14.88 11.93
CA THR A 49 -4.72 -15.79 11.95
C THR A 49 -4.77 -16.65 10.69
N LYS A 50 -5.54 -17.75 10.76
CA LYS A 50 -5.80 -18.60 9.58
C LYS A 50 -6.57 -17.86 8.47
N GLU A 51 -7.40 -16.91 8.84
CA GLU A 51 -8.16 -16.05 7.92
C GLU A 51 -7.20 -15.13 7.17
N ALA A 52 -6.28 -14.43 7.87
CA ALA A 52 -5.24 -13.62 7.26
C ALA A 52 -4.41 -14.44 6.25
N ARG A 53 -4.04 -15.69 6.62
CA ARG A 53 -3.34 -16.62 5.73
C ARG A 53 -4.09 -16.85 4.43
N LYS A 54 -5.40 -17.16 4.51
CA LYS A 54 -6.23 -17.38 3.33
C LYS A 54 -6.30 -16.15 2.42
N VAL A 55 -6.39 -14.96 3.03
CA VAL A 55 -6.43 -13.69 2.28
C VAL A 55 -5.12 -13.45 1.53
N LEU A 56 -3.98 -13.65 2.18
CA LEU A 56 -2.67 -13.51 1.55
C LEU A 56 -2.42 -14.56 0.47
N ASP A 57 -2.81 -15.82 0.71
CA ASP A 57 -2.70 -16.89 -0.28
C ASP A 57 -3.55 -16.57 -1.53
N ASP A 58 -4.79 -16.12 -1.35
CA ASP A 58 -5.68 -15.71 -2.46
C ASP A 58 -5.13 -14.50 -3.22
N PHE A 59 -4.61 -13.49 -2.49
CA PHE A 59 -3.96 -12.34 -3.11
C PHE A 59 -2.75 -12.75 -3.95
N TYR A 60 -1.87 -13.57 -3.41
CA TYR A 60 -0.69 -14.06 -4.11
C TYR A 60 -1.05 -14.89 -5.35
N GLN A 61 -2.04 -15.79 -5.24
CA GLN A 61 -2.51 -16.61 -6.36
C GLN A 61 -3.17 -15.80 -7.49
N SER A 62 -3.69 -14.62 -7.18
CA SER A 62 -4.29 -13.72 -8.18
C SER A 62 -3.31 -13.14 -9.20
N LYS A 63 -1.99 -13.26 -8.95
CA LYS A 63 -0.89 -12.75 -9.78
C LYS A 63 -0.81 -11.22 -9.91
N VAL A 64 -1.67 -10.46 -9.23
CA VAL A 64 -1.64 -8.98 -9.31
C VAL A 64 -0.33 -8.41 -8.76
N LEU A 65 0.26 -9.04 -7.75
CA LEU A 65 1.55 -8.65 -7.20
C LEU A 65 2.67 -8.78 -8.25
N GLN A 66 2.71 -9.91 -8.98
CA GLN A 66 3.69 -10.13 -10.05
C GLN A 66 3.51 -9.12 -11.18
N MET A 67 2.26 -8.86 -11.57
CA MET A 67 1.94 -7.90 -12.62
C MET A 67 2.30 -6.46 -12.23
N SER A 68 2.14 -6.09 -10.96
CA SER A 68 2.47 -4.74 -10.47
C SER A 68 3.98 -4.51 -10.29
N ALA A 69 4.76 -5.57 -10.23
CA ALA A 69 6.22 -5.54 -10.07
C ALA A 69 6.99 -5.66 -11.40
N ASP A 70 6.31 -5.68 -12.52
CA ASP A 70 6.89 -5.82 -13.86
C ASP A 70 6.58 -4.57 -14.70
N ALA A 71 7.61 -4.02 -15.33
CA ALA A 71 7.48 -2.85 -16.19
C ALA A 71 6.58 -3.11 -17.40
N SER A 72 6.58 -4.32 -17.97
CA SER A 72 5.80 -4.65 -19.16
C SER A 72 4.29 -4.52 -18.95
N PRO A 73 3.65 -5.15 -17.94
CA PRO A 73 2.24 -4.91 -17.65
C PRO A 73 1.93 -3.48 -17.21
N ILE A 74 2.87 -2.77 -16.58
CA ILE A 74 2.69 -1.38 -16.16
C ILE A 74 2.64 -0.44 -17.35
N ASN A 75 3.36 -0.73 -18.43
CA ASN A 75 3.33 0.03 -19.68
C ASN A 75 2.14 -0.33 -20.59
N ASP A 76 1.50 -1.48 -20.38
CA ASP A 76 0.28 -1.85 -21.10
C ASP A 76 -0.95 -1.19 -20.46
N VAL A 77 -1.60 -0.29 -21.19
CA VAL A 77 -2.76 0.49 -20.70
C VAL A 77 -3.90 -0.41 -20.22
N ALA A 78 -4.17 -1.51 -20.92
CA ALA A 78 -5.26 -2.41 -20.57
C ALA A 78 -4.91 -3.28 -19.34
N ALA A 79 -3.69 -3.80 -19.28
CA ALA A 79 -3.21 -4.55 -18.12
C ALA A 79 -3.17 -3.65 -16.88
N ARG A 80 -2.57 -2.49 -16.98
CA ARG A 80 -2.51 -1.49 -15.90
C ARG A 80 -3.91 -1.07 -15.45
N GLY A 81 -4.82 -0.85 -16.39
CA GLY A 81 -6.21 -0.49 -16.10
C GLY A 81 -6.98 -1.57 -15.33
N ARG A 82 -6.65 -2.86 -15.54
CA ARG A 82 -7.23 -3.97 -14.77
C ARG A 82 -6.72 -4.06 -13.34
N LEU A 83 -5.46 -3.66 -13.09
CA LEU A 83 -4.87 -3.63 -11.75
C LEU A 83 -5.48 -2.53 -10.88
N MET A 84 -5.87 -1.40 -11.44
CA MET A 84 -6.35 -0.24 -10.70
C MET A 84 -7.86 -0.25 -10.49
N ALA A 85 -8.32 0.06 -9.28
CA ALA A 85 -9.73 0.32 -8.97
C ALA A 85 -10.24 1.61 -9.65
N GLY A 86 -11.56 1.79 -9.70
CA GLY A 86 -12.17 3.01 -10.26
C GLY A 86 -11.73 4.29 -9.53
N HIS A 87 -11.54 4.20 -8.22
CA HIS A 87 -11.11 5.30 -7.35
C HIS A 87 -9.59 5.25 -7.02
N PHE A 88 -8.80 4.64 -7.89
CA PHE A 88 -7.36 4.56 -7.70
C PHE A 88 -6.72 5.94 -7.60
N ILE A 89 -5.75 6.06 -6.69
CA ILE A 89 -4.92 7.25 -6.48
C ILE A 89 -3.45 6.82 -6.43
N GLN A 90 -2.62 7.48 -7.21
CA GLN A 90 -1.18 7.41 -7.09
C GLN A 90 -0.66 8.67 -6.41
N ILE A 91 0.13 8.48 -5.35
CA ILE A 91 0.79 9.55 -4.60
C ILE A 91 2.28 9.38 -4.76
N SER A 92 2.96 10.38 -5.25
CA SER A 92 4.42 10.32 -5.43
C SER A 92 5.01 11.71 -5.34
N GLU A 93 6.12 11.84 -4.64
CA GLU A 93 6.92 13.07 -4.60
C GLU A 93 7.47 13.47 -5.99
N ARG A 94 7.52 12.54 -6.96
CA ARG A 94 7.92 12.80 -8.35
C ARG A 94 7.07 13.85 -9.03
N PHE A 95 5.82 13.98 -8.61
CA PHE A 95 4.85 14.89 -9.20
C PHE A 95 4.73 16.21 -8.45
N GLY A 96 5.50 16.37 -7.37
CA GLY A 96 5.45 17.53 -6.48
C GLY A 96 4.74 17.24 -5.15
N ILE A 97 4.94 18.12 -4.17
CA ILE A 97 4.33 17.98 -2.84
C ILE A 97 2.81 18.15 -2.95
N GLY A 98 2.07 17.12 -2.54
CA GLY A 98 0.61 17.12 -2.52
C GLY A 98 -0.04 16.78 -3.85
N GLU A 99 0.73 16.52 -4.90
CA GLU A 99 0.17 16.04 -6.17
C GLU A 99 -0.20 14.56 -6.11
N ARG A 100 -1.27 14.25 -6.80
CA ARG A 100 -1.78 12.89 -6.93
C ARG A 100 -2.31 12.67 -8.34
N LEU A 101 -2.10 11.48 -8.87
CA LEU A 101 -2.67 11.06 -10.14
C LEU A 101 -3.84 10.12 -9.90
N THR A 102 -4.92 10.35 -10.62
CA THR A 102 -6.07 9.44 -10.69
C THR A 102 -5.80 8.33 -11.70
N LYS A 103 -6.58 7.25 -11.65
CA LYS A 103 -6.55 6.19 -12.67
C LYS A 103 -6.63 6.74 -14.09
N ALA A 104 -7.55 7.68 -14.35
CA ALA A 104 -7.74 8.25 -15.67
C ALA A 104 -6.49 8.99 -16.17
N GLN A 105 -5.84 9.77 -15.31
CA GLN A 105 -4.60 10.47 -15.63
C GLN A 105 -3.45 9.49 -15.91
N VAL A 106 -3.24 8.51 -15.00
CA VAL A 106 -2.20 7.50 -15.18
C VAL A 106 -2.36 6.74 -16.50
N LEU A 107 -3.58 6.34 -16.86
CA LEU A 107 -3.82 5.64 -18.12
C LEU A 107 -3.67 6.55 -19.36
N ALA A 108 -4.06 7.82 -19.24
CA ALA A 108 -3.85 8.79 -20.31
C ALA A 108 -2.36 9.04 -20.56
N ASP A 109 -1.58 9.25 -19.50
CA ASP A 109 -0.13 9.49 -19.57
C ASP A 109 0.62 8.26 -20.11
N THR A 110 0.20 7.05 -19.69
CA THR A 110 0.75 5.80 -20.24
C THR A 110 0.42 5.67 -21.75
N LYS A 111 -0.83 5.95 -22.12
CA LYS A 111 -1.29 5.85 -23.52
C LYS A 111 -0.59 6.85 -24.44
N SER A 112 -0.33 8.05 -23.98
CA SER A 112 0.35 9.10 -24.74
C SER A 112 1.88 8.93 -24.79
N GLY A 113 2.44 8.02 -24.01
CA GLY A 113 3.89 7.86 -23.83
C GLY A 113 4.52 8.92 -22.92
N GLN A 114 3.72 9.80 -22.29
CA GLN A 114 4.22 10.74 -21.28
C GLN A 114 4.73 10.03 -20.02
N MET A 115 4.18 8.84 -19.74
CA MET A 115 4.62 7.96 -18.66
C MET A 115 5.03 6.61 -19.25
N HIS A 116 6.27 6.22 -19.05
CA HIS A 116 6.82 4.93 -19.48
C HIS A 116 7.84 4.41 -18.45
N MET A 117 7.78 3.14 -18.13
CA MET A 117 8.66 2.47 -17.18
C MET A 117 9.66 1.61 -17.97
N ASP A 118 10.94 1.97 -17.95
CA ASP A 118 11.98 1.15 -18.60
C ASP A 118 12.36 -0.03 -17.74
N HIS A 119 12.43 0.20 -16.43
CA HIS A 119 12.85 -0.78 -15.45
C HIS A 119 12.02 -0.65 -14.19
N LEU A 120 11.62 -1.78 -13.62
CA LEU A 120 10.98 -1.88 -12.32
C LEU A 120 11.43 -3.17 -11.64
N LYS A 121 11.95 -3.05 -10.44
CA LYS A 121 12.26 -4.17 -9.55
C LYS A 121 11.73 -3.85 -8.16
N HIS A 122 11.08 -4.81 -7.55
CA HIS A 122 10.65 -4.73 -6.15
C HIS A 122 11.45 -5.73 -5.30
N ASP A 123 11.81 -5.32 -4.09
CA ASP A 123 12.44 -6.18 -3.07
C ASP A 123 11.99 -5.78 -1.66
N HIS A 124 12.37 -6.57 -0.66
CA HIS A 124 11.97 -6.38 0.75
C HIS A 124 10.47 -6.23 0.93
N ILE A 125 9.69 -7.05 0.22
CA ILE A 125 8.24 -6.93 0.16
C ILE A 125 7.61 -7.57 1.40
N ARG A 126 6.71 -6.83 2.05
CA ARG A 126 5.86 -7.32 3.14
C ARG A 126 4.40 -7.21 2.78
N LEU A 127 3.67 -8.27 3.06
CA LEU A 127 2.23 -8.39 2.83
C LEU A 127 1.51 -8.47 4.16
N LEU A 128 0.51 -7.61 4.36
CA LEU A 128 -0.32 -7.55 5.56
C LEU A 128 -1.78 -7.64 5.16
N ALA A 129 -2.53 -8.61 5.70
CA ALA A 129 -3.97 -8.74 5.46
C ALA A 129 -4.77 -7.99 6.53
N PHE A 130 -5.80 -7.27 6.10
CA PHE A 130 -6.77 -6.60 6.96
C PHE A 130 -8.19 -7.03 6.60
N GLY A 131 -8.86 -7.73 7.52
CA GLY A 131 -10.15 -8.36 7.23
C GLY A 131 -10.06 -9.36 6.07
N ASP A 132 -11.14 -9.50 5.30
CA ASP A 132 -11.28 -10.55 4.30
C ASP A 132 -10.91 -10.12 2.87
N ASN A 133 -10.68 -8.82 2.66
CA ASN A 133 -10.61 -8.25 1.32
C ASN A 133 -9.62 -7.09 1.16
N VAL A 134 -8.75 -6.84 2.13
CA VAL A 134 -7.73 -5.79 2.04
C VAL A 134 -6.34 -6.40 2.27
N VAL A 135 -5.40 -6.06 1.39
CA VAL A 135 -3.98 -6.36 1.56
C VAL A 135 -3.18 -5.06 1.39
N VAL A 136 -2.33 -4.78 2.35
CA VAL A 136 -1.31 -3.73 2.26
C VAL A 136 0.00 -4.39 1.87
N VAL A 137 0.66 -3.82 0.87
CA VAL A 137 1.96 -4.26 0.37
C VAL A 137 2.93 -3.12 0.59
N THR A 138 4.04 -3.38 1.24
CA THR A 138 5.13 -2.42 1.39
C THR A 138 6.43 -3.02 0.91
N GLY A 139 7.39 -2.19 0.51
CA GLY A 139 8.69 -2.69 0.06
C GLY A 139 9.57 -1.60 -0.51
N HIS A 140 10.65 -2.03 -1.13
CA HIS A 140 11.53 -1.17 -1.92
C HIS A 140 11.27 -1.37 -3.41
N SER A 141 11.45 -0.32 -4.19
CA SER A 141 11.44 -0.37 -5.64
C SER A 141 12.66 0.34 -6.21
N SER A 142 13.36 -0.32 -7.12
CA SER A 142 14.31 0.32 -8.03
C SER A 142 13.64 0.48 -9.38
N SER A 143 13.63 1.70 -9.91
CA SER A 143 12.88 1.97 -11.15
C SER A 143 13.52 3.06 -11.99
N ALA A 144 13.33 2.96 -13.31
CA ALA A 144 13.58 4.03 -14.27
C ALA A 144 12.26 4.42 -14.92
N LEU A 145 11.75 5.59 -14.55
CA LEU A 145 10.48 6.15 -15.04
C LEU A 145 10.75 7.35 -15.94
N HIS A 146 10.26 7.29 -17.17
CA HIS A 146 10.10 8.47 -18.00
C HIS A 146 8.78 9.15 -17.67
N TYR A 147 8.83 10.43 -17.36
CA TYR A 147 7.64 11.23 -17.11
C TYR A 147 7.84 12.65 -17.63
N ASN A 148 6.97 13.08 -18.57
CA ASN A 148 7.03 14.41 -19.20
C ASN A 148 8.42 14.74 -19.78
N GLY A 149 9.04 13.79 -20.47
CA GLY A 149 10.35 13.95 -21.10
C GLY A 149 11.55 13.96 -20.14
N LYS A 150 11.34 13.71 -18.86
CA LYS A 150 12.40 13.54 -17.87
C LYS A 150 12.52 12.06 -17.48
N VAL A 151 13.75 11.63 -17.25
CA VAL A 151 14.02 10.29 -16.71
C VAL A 151 14.30 10.44 -15.21
N ASP A 152 13.58 9.69 -14.42
CA ASP A 152 13.77 9.61 -12.98
C ASP A 152 14.17 8.17 -12.62
N THR A 153 15.46 8.00 -12.29
CA THR A 153 16.03 6.75 -11.78
C THR A 153 16.22 6.89 -10.29
N ALA A 154 15.57 6.06 -9.50
CA ALA A 154 15.73 6.12 -8.05
C ALA A 154 15.33 4.83 -7.36
N ASP A 155 15.97 4.60 -6.21
CA ASP A 155 15.53 3.64 -5.21
C ASP A 155 14.52 4.33 -4.30
N ARG A 156 13.40 3.64 -4.04
CA ARG A 156 12.27 4.21 -3.34
C ARG A 156 11.68 3.19 -2.36
N VAL A 157 10.99 3.71 -1.37
CA VAL A 157 10.05 2.92 -0.58
C VAL A 157 8.66 3.09 -1.19
N PHE A 158 7.88 2.01 -1.20
CA PHE A 158 6.50 2.07 -1.67
C PHE A 158 5.54 1.45 -0.66
N GLY A 159 4.27 1.87 -0.76
CA GLY A 159 3.16 1.30 -0.02
C GLY A 159 1.92 1.28 -0.90
N ASP A 160 1.35 0.09 -1.05
CA ASP A 160 0.18 -0.17 -1.88
C ASP A 160 -0.96 -0.68 -1.02
N THR A 161 -2.16 -0.20 -1.27
CA THR A 161 -3.36 -0.81 -0.72
C THR A 161 -4.15 -1.49 -1.84
N TRP A 162 -4.39 -2.77 -1.66
CA TRP A 162 -5.17 -3.62 -2.55
C TRP A 162 -6.48 -4.01 -1.89
N VAL A 163 -7.56 -3.97 -2.66
CA VAL A 163 -8.89 -4.35 -2.17
C VAL A 163 -9.51 -5.36 -3.14
N LYS A 164 -10.14 -6.39 -2.61
CA LYS A 164 -10.89 -7.36 -3.42
C LYS A 164 -12.29 -6.82 -3.70
N LEU A 165 -12.51 -6.32 -4.91
CA LEU A 165 -13.76 -5.72 -5.38
C LEU A 165 -14.38 -6.64 -6.44
N ASN A 166 -15.63 -7.06 -6.23
CA ASN A 166 -16.33 -7.97 -7.15
C ASN A 166 -15.50 -9.21 -7.53
N GLY A 167 -14.85 -9.83 -6.54
CA GLY A 167 -14.04 -11.03 -6.70
C GLY A 167 -12.65 -10.83 -7.30
N ARG A 168 -12.23 -9.59 -7.58
CA ARG A 168 -10.91 -9.28 -8.15
C ARG A 168 -10.12 -8.35 -7.26
N TRP A 169 -8.84 -8.61 -7.09
CA TRP A 169 -7.91 -7.72 -6.42
C TRP A 169 -7.59 -6.52 -7.30
N GLN A 170 -7.76 -5.33 -6.74
CA GLN A 170 -7.49 -4.06 -7.42
C GLN A 170 -6.79 -3.09 -6.48
N GLN A 171 -5.79 -2.41 -6.99
CA GLN A 171 -5.04 -1.39 -6.27
C GLN A 171 -5.90 -0.12 -6.13
N VAL A 172 -6.02 0.37 -4.91
CA VAL A 172 -6.76 1.61 -4.61
C VAL A 172 -5.83 2.77 -4.29
N ILE A 173 -4.65 2.47 -3.73
CA ILE A 173 -3.61 3.47 -3.45
C ILE A 173 -2.26 2.89 -3.88
N HIS A 174 -1.46 3.71 -4.53
CA HIS A 174 -0.03 3.50 -4.75
C HIS A 174 0.72 4.71 -4.21
N GLY A 175 1.48 4.50 -3.14
CA GLY A 175 2.31 5.53 -2.52
C GLY A 175 3.78 5.25 -2.76
N VAL A 176 4.54 6.26 -3.17
CA VAL A 176 5.99 6.13 -3.43
C VAL A 176 6.71 7.35 -2.88
N ALA A 177 7.77 7.11 -2.11
CA ALA A 177 8.64 8.15 -1.58
C ALA A 177 10.11 7.77 -1.78
N SER A 178 10.99 8.78 -1.85
CA SER A 178 12.44 8.55 -1.89
C SER A 178 12.89 7.78 -0.66
N ALA A 179 13.70 6.75 -0.86
CA ALA A 179 14.39 6.12 0.25
C ALA A 179 15.37 7.15 0.85
N PRO A 180 15.36 7.36 2.18
CA PRO A 180 16.35 8.22 2.81
C PRO A 180 17.76 7.72 2.49
N ASN A 181 18.64 8.58 2.00
CA ASN A 181 20.01 8.24 1.65
C ASN A 181 20.68 7.41 2.75
N GLY A 182 21.00 6.17 2.48
CA GLY A 182 21.78 5.27 3.34
C GLY A 182 21.02 4.59 4.47
N VAL A 183 19.69 4.65 4.52
CA VAL A 183 18.91 3.93 5.54
C VAL A 183 18.26 2.69 4.94
N THR A 184 19.07 1.70 4.59
CA THR A 184 18.66 0.31 4.78
C THR A 184 18.67 0.02 6.28
N ARG A 185 17.83 0.67 7.07
CA ARG A 185 17.54 0.19 8.43
C ARG A 185 16.73 -1.06 8.24
N GLY A 186 17.38 -2.19 8.49
CA GLY A 186 16.77 -3.48 8.42
C GLY A 186 15.42 -3.47 9.11
N PHE A 187 14.43 -3.93 8.42
CA PHE A 187 13.25 -4.50 9.02
C PHE A 187 13.70 -5.86 9.55
N GLU A 188 14.46 -5.85 10.69
CA GLU A 188 14.73 -7.03 11.49
C GLU A 188 13.49 -7.43 12.27
#